data_b8a6cf4bf3d1a845bc57a5f9817d6d7e
#
_entry.id   b8a6cf4bf3d1a845bc57a5f9817d6d7e
#
_cell.length_a   1.000
_cell.length_b   1.000
_cell.length_c   1.000
_cell.angle_alpha   90.00
_cell.angle_beta   90.00
_cell.angle_gamma   90.00
#
_symmetry.space_group_name_H-M   'P 1'
#
loop_
_entity.id
_entity.type
_entity.pdbx_description
1 polymer ?
#
loop_
_entity_poly.entity_id
_entity_poly.type
_entity_poly.pdbx_seq_one_letter_code
_entity_poly.pdbx_strand_id
1 'polypeptide(L)'
;MLSDVEKTLISKEETFCSNTYHPLPVVLKKGKGVFVWDVNNKKYFDYLSAYSAVNQGHCNKQILNSFIKQAKKLTLTSRAFYNNELGSSLEYITSVFGYEKMLPMNSGAEAVETAIKICRKWGYEVKKVQHNKAKIIVCDGNFHGRTTTVVSFSSHHGSRENFGPLTGGFETINYNDSVSLEKKLKNDKNIVGFLVEPIQGEGGVVVPDDGYLTICKKLCEKYNILFIADEIQTGVCRTGELLACHHENIKADITILGKALAGGFYPVSGVLTSKKIMNVMKVGQHGSTFGGNPLACVVAKEAIKFAIENNLSEKAHKLGLIFRNYLIDQIEKLSIIKSVRGKGLLNAIVLNCDVNSEIPWNICLRMRDNGLLAKPTQGNKIRFAPPLVITEKQLFSSLKIITKSLKNF
;
A
#
# COMPACT_ATOMS: atom_id res chain seq x y z
N MET A 1 1.43 -1.30 32.33
CA MET A 1 0.90 -2.69 32.42
C MET A 1 -0.44 -2.73 31.72
N LEU A 2 -0.80 -3.84 31.09
CA LEU A 2 -2.13 -4.07 30.52
C LEU A 2 -3.18 -4.19 31.65
N SER A 3 -4.35 -3.60 31.44
CA SER A 3 -5.51 -3.80 32.32
C SER A 3 -6.06 -5.23 32.17
N ASP A 4 -6.85 -5.67 33.11
CA ASP A 4 -7.45 -7.02 33.05
C ASP A 4 -8.43 -7.16 31.88
N VAL A 5 -9.09 -6.07 31.49
CA VAL A 5 -9.92 -6.01 30.27
C VAL A 5 -9.08 -6.26 29.02
N GLU A 6 -7.92 -5.59 28.90
CA GLU A 6 -7.01 -5.81 27.75
C GLU A 6 -6.47 -7.23 27.72
N LYS A 7 -6.02 -7.77 28.85
CA LYS A 7 -5.54 -9.16 28.95
C LYS A 7 -6.62 -10.16 28.51
N THR A 8 -7.86 -9.96 28.97
CA THR A 8 -9.00 -10.83 28.60
C THR A 8 -9.29 -10.78 27.11
N LEU A 9 -9.28 -9.57 26.49
CA LEU A 9 -9.56 -9.39 25.07
C LEU A 9 -8.44 -9.98 24.21
N ILE A 10 -7.18 -9.75 24.58
CA ILE A 10 -6.01 -10.33 23.90
C ILE A 10 -6.05 -11.85 23.97
N SER A 11 -6.27 -12.42 25.17
CA SER A 11 -6.34 -13.88 25.35
C SER A 11 -7.46 -14.53 24.53
N LYS A 12 -8.61 -13.85 24.38
CA LYS A 12 -9.69 -14.32 23.49
C LYS A 12 -9.25 -14.34 22.03
N GLU A 13 -8.60 -13.27 21.56
CA GLU A 13 -8.10 -13.22 20.19
C GLU A 13 -7.05 -14.32 19.94
N GLU A 14 -6.08 -14.48 20.83
CA GLU A 14 -5.05 -15.52 20.75
C GLU A 14 -5.63 -16.96 20.79
N THR A 15 -6.74 -17.15 21.51
CA THR A 15 -7.40 -18.45 21.60
C THR A 15 -8.17 -18.82 20.33
N PHE A 16 -8.85 -17.87 19.71
CA PHE A 16 -9.79 -18.14 18.62
C PHE A 16 -9.30 -17.70 17.23
N CYS A 17 -8.18 -16.95 17.14
CA CYS A 17 -7.58 -16.53 15.88
C CYS A 17 -6.23 -17.21 15.68
N SER A 18 -5.82 -17.36 14.42
CA SER A 18 -4.47 -17.82 14.09
C SER A 18 -3.43 -16.74 14.40
N ASN A 19 -2.33 -17.10 15.06
CA ASN A 19 -1.22 -16.21 15.46
C ASN A 19 -0.31 -15.88 14.27
N THR A 20 -0.85 -15.18 13.26
CA THR A 20 -0.11 -14.77 12.06
C THR A 20 0.51 -13.37 12.17
N TYR A 21 0.21 -12.63 13.23
CA TYR A 21 0.73 -11.31 13.51
C TYR A 21 1.36 -11.26 14.92
N HIS A 22 2.27 -10.29 15.10
CA HIS A 22 2.78 -9.90 16.41
C HIS A 22 2.33 -8.45 16.69
N PRO A 23 1.11 -8.24 17.26
CA PRO A 23 0.56 -6.90 17.51
C PRO A 23 1.26 -6.23 18.69
N LEU A 24 1.31 -4.87 18.65
CA LEU A 24 1.62 -4.12 19.86
C LEU A 24 0.52 -4.35 20.91
N PRO A 25 0.87 -4.52 22.18
CA PRO A 25 -0.09 -4.81 23.24
C PRO A 25 -0.94 -3.57 23.58
N VAL A 26 -1.97 -3.33 22.77
CA VAL A 26 -2.99 -2.27 22.93
C VAL A 26 -4.27 -2.73 22.24
N VAL A 27 -5.41 -2.60 22.91
CA VAL A 27 -6.73 -3.00 22.40
C VAL A 27 -7.53 -1.76 22.02
N LEU A 28 -7.67 -1.51 20.71
CA LEU A 28 -8.33 -0.33 20.18
C LEU A 28 -9.84 -0.53 20.08
N LYS A 29 -10.64 0.48 20.45
CA LYS A 29 -12.11 0.45 20.37
C LYS A 29 -12.74 1.60 19.58
N LYS A 30 -11.98 2.68 19.31
CA LYS A 30 -12.51 3.89 18.67
C LYS A 30 -11.45 4.55 17.81
N GLY A 31 -11.87 5.12 16.68
CA GLY A 31 -11.03 5.94 15.80
C GLY A 31 -11.76 7.23 15.39
N LYS A 32 -11.03 8.35 15.25
CA LYS A 32 -11.53 9.62 14.69
C LYS A 32 -10.38 10.47 14.16
N GLY A 33 -10.42 10.80 12.88
CA GLY A 33 -9.37 11.59 12.23
C GLY A 33 -8.01 10.91 12.33
N VAL A 34 -7.05 11.52 13.01
CA VAL A 34 -5.69 10.98 13.19
C VAL A 34 -5.51 10.22 14.49
N PHE A 35 -6.57 10.08 15.27
CA PHE A 35 -6.50 9.47 16.60
C PHE A 35 -7.25 8.16 16.69
N VAL A 36 -6.72 7.29 17.55
CA VAL A 36 -7.39 6.08 18.01
C VAL A 36 -7.41 6.05 19.54
N TRP A 37 -8.34 5.29 20.11
CA TRP A 37 -8.47 5.12 21.56
C TRP A 37 -8.53 3.64 21.91
N ASP A 38 -7.83 3.27 22.97
CA ASP A 38 -7.92 1.93 23.53
C ASP A 38 -9.20 1.74 24.38
N VAL A 39 -9.38 0.53 24.88
CA VAL A 39 -10.51 0.14 25.74
C VAL A 39 -10.55 0.92 27.06
N ASN A 40 -9.42 1.45 27.51
CA ASN A 40 -9.29 2.27 28.71
C ASN A 40 -9.46 3.78 28.43
N ASN A 41 -9.87 4.18 27.23
CA ASN A 41 -10.02 5.57 26.75
C ASN A 41 -8.71 6.36 26.63
N LYS A 42 -7.54 5.73 26.68
CA LYS A 42 -6.29 6.40 26.36
C LYS A 42 -6.24 6.70 24.86
N LYS A 43 -5.88 7.93 24.52
CA LYS A 43 -5.81 8.44 23.16
C LYS A 43 -4.39 8.33 22.60
N TYR A 44 -4.29 7.93 21.33
CA TYR A 44 -3.04 7.80 20.60
C TYR A 44 -3.13 8.49 19.24
N PHE A 45 -2.01 9.05 18.79
CA PHE A 45 -1.82 9.28 17.35
C PHE A 45 -1.64 7.95 16.63
N ASP A 46 -2.37 7.74 15.53
CA ASP A 46 -2.16 6.60 14.65
C ASP A 46 -1.11 6.94 13.59
N TYR A 47 0.05 6.32 13.70
CA TYR A 47 1.16 6.48 12.74
C TYR A 47 1.39 5.25 11.87
N LEU A 48 0.42 4.32 11.85
CA LEU A 48 0.36 3.19 10.94
C LEU A 48 -0.74 3.35 9.88
N SER A 49 -1.88 3.97 10.23
CA SER A 49 -3.05 4.18 9.37
C SER A 49 -3.51 2.89 8.66
N ALA A 50 -3.52 1.77 9.41
CA ALA A 50 -3.79 0.45 8.84
C ALA A 50 -2.98 0.21 7.54
N TYR A 51 -1.67 0.43 7.59
CA TYR A 51 -0.75 0.32 6.44
C TYR A 51 -1.10 1.25 5.28
N SER A 52 -1.47 2.49 5.57
CA SER A 52 -1.93 3.51 4.62
C SER A 52 -3.33 3.26 4.02
N ALA A 53 -4.20 2.52 4.70
CA ALA A 53 -5.59 2.33 4.26
C ALA A 53 -6.52 3.46 4.75
N VAL A 54 -6.11 4.23 5.76
CA VAL A 54 -6.92 5.28 6.41
C VAL A 54 -6.36 6.68 6.10
N ASN A 55 -5.98 6.94 4.84
CA ASN A 55 -5.45 8.24 4.42
C ASN A 55 -6.39 9.40 4.73
N GLN A 56 -7.70 9.18 4.54
CA GLN A 56 -8.78 10.16 4.75
C GLN A 56 -9.14 10.37 6.23
N GLY A 57 -8.45 9.67 7.14
CA GLY A 57 -8.71 9.70 8.58
C GLY A 57 -9.77 8.70 9.03
N HIS A 58 -9.65 8.25 10.28
CA HIS A 58 -10.60 7.33 10.89
C HIS A 58 -12.01 7.92 10.92
N CYS A 59 -13.00 7.11 10.56
CA CYS A 59 -14.42 7.45 10.59
C CYS A 59 -14.73 8.78 9.87
N ASN A 60 -14.16 8.99 8.68
CA ASN A 60 -14.39 10.17 7.86
C ASN A 60 -15.89 10.34 7.61
N LYS A 61 -16.44 11.51 8.00
CA LYS A 61 -17.89 11.75 8.01
C LYS A 61 -18.51 11.72 6.61
N GLN A 62 -17.79 12.22 5.60
CA GLN A 62 -18.29 12.26 4.21
C GLN A 62 -18.43 10.82 3.67
N ILE A 63 -17.39 10.00 3.83
CA ILE A 63 -17.40 8.61 3.39
C ILE A 63 -18.43 7.79 4.20
N LEU A 64 -18.49 7.98 5.52
CA LEU A 64 -19.45 7.29 6.39
C LEU A 64 -20.91 7.57 5.98
N ASN A 65 -21.25 8.82 5.72
CA ASN A 65 -22.60 9.19 5.32
C ASN A 65 -23.01 8.55 3.98
N SER A 66 -22.09 8.54 3.01
CA SER A 66 -22.31 7.91 1.70
C SER A 66 -22.43 6.39 1.83
N PHE A 67 -21.58 5.77 2.66
CA PHE A 67 -21.68 4.34 2.97
C PHE A 67 -23.03 3.98 3.59
N ILE A 68 -23.47 4.69 4.63
CA ILE A 68 -24.77 4.44 5.30
C ILE A 68 -25.94 4.61 4.32
N LYS A 69 -25.92 5.66 3.50
CA LYS A 69 -26.94 5.92 2.49
C LYS A 69 -27.04 4.76 1.49
N GLN A 70 -25.91 4.24 1.02
CA GLN A 70 -25.88 3.12 0.08
C GLN A 70 -26.25 1.79 0.74
N ALA A 71 -25.80 1.54 1.97
CA ALA A 71 -26.10 0.33 2.72
C ALA A 71 -27.60 0.13 2.94
N LYS A 72 -28.37 1.22 3.05
CA LYS A 72 -29.84 1.18 3.17
C LYS A 72 -30.57 0.95 1.85
N LYS A 73 -29.87 0.97 0.70
CA LYS A 73 -30.49 0.80 -0.63
C LYS A 73 -30.18 -0.56 -1.22
N LEU A 74 -28.91 -0.83 -1.44
CA LEU A 74 -28.43 -2.03 -2.14
C LEU A 74 -26.97 -2.25 -1.81
N THR A 75 -26.63 -3.43 -1.31
CA THR A 75 -25.27 -3.76 -0.87
C THR A 75 -24.51 -4.60 -1.91
N LEU A 76 -25.18 -5.59 -2.51
CA LEU A 76 -24.57 -6.54 -3.44
C LEU A 76 -25.58 -7.03 -4.47
N THR A 77 -25.14 -7.12 -5.75
CA THR A 77 -25.92 -7.72 -6.85
C THR A 77 -25.17 -8.83 -7.55
N SER A 78 -23.89 -9.08 -7.23
CA SER A 78 -22.90 -9.73 -8.09
C SER A 78 -22.74 -9.02 -9.46
N ARG A 79 -21.95 -9.61 -10.37
CA ARG A 79 -21.81 -9.10 -11.76
C ARG A 79 -22.74 -9.80 -12.75
N ALA A 80 -23.66 -10.61 -12.25
CA ALA A 80 -24.75 -11.18 -13.05
C ALA A 80 -25.77 -10.13 -13.48
N PHE A 81 -25.86 -9.02 -12.70
CA PHE A 81 -26.73 -7.90 -12.99
C PHE A 81 -25.97 -6.58 -13.01
N TYR A 82 -26.48 -5.60 -13.73
CA TYR A 82 -26.00 -4.22 -13.63
C TYR A 82 -26.49 -3.58 -12.33
N ASN A 83 -25.72 -2.60 -11.83
CA ASN A 83 -26.17 -1.71 -10.75
C ASN A 83 -25.86 -0.25 -11.13
N ASN A 84 -26.58 0.67 -10.52
CA ASN A 84 -26.51 2.09 -10.84
C ASN A 84 -25.22 2.80 -10.36
N GLU A 85 -24.47 2.19 -9.45
CA GLU A 85 -23.28 2.83 -8.86
C GLU A 85 -21.98 2.50 -9.61
N LEU A 86 -21.88 1.28 -10.18
CA LEU A 86 -20.62 0.80 -10.74
C LEU A 86 -20.12 1.66 -11.90
N GLY A 87 -20.99 1.91 -12.90
CA GLY A 87 -20.60 2.66 -14.10
C GLY A 87 -20.11 4.08 -13.75
N SER A 88 -20.89 4.82 -12.99
CA SER A 88 -20.57 6.20 -12.60
C SER A 88 -19.34 6.30 -11.68
N SER A 89 -19.13 5.29 -10.83
CA SER A 89 -17.95 5.26 -9.95
C SER A 89 -16.69 4.96 -10.75
N LEU A 90 -16.73 4.00 -11.68
CA LEU A 90 -15.59 3.68 -12.53
C LEU A 90 -15.25 4.82 -13.49
N GLU A 91 -16.25 5.48 -14.08
CA GLU A 91 -16.06 6.68 -14.90
C GLU A 91 -15.31 7.77 -14.13
N TYR A 92 -15.74 8.08 -12.91
CA TYR A 92 -15.06 9.06 -12.05
C TYR A 92 -13.62 8.63 -11.72
N ILE A 93 -13.42 7.38 -11.26
CA ILE A 93 -12.11 6.88 -10.88
C ILE A 93 -11.15 6.88 -12.07
N THR A 94 -11.59 6.37 -13.21
CA THR A 94 -10.75 6.33 -14.42
C THR A 94 -10.39 7.72 -14.92
N SER A 95 -11.31 8.69 -14.86
CA SER A 95 -11.05 10.08 -15.24
C SER A 95 -10.00 10.73 -14.33
N VAL A 96 -10.10 10.53 -13.01
CA VAL A 96 -9.17 11.10 -12.02
C VAL A 96 -7.75 10.58 -12.20
N PHE A 97 -7.59 9.26 -12.43
CA PHE A 97 -6.27 8.64 -12.59
C PHE A 97 -5.77 8.65 -14.05
N GLY A 98 -6.57 9.15 -14.99
CA GLY A 98 -6.20 9.27 -16.41
C GLY A 98 -6.16 7.94 -17.15
N TYR A 99 -6.93 6.92 -16.75
CA TYR A 99 -7.03 5.62 -17.42
C TYR A 99 -8.37 5.45 -18.13
N GLU A 100 -8.45 4.48 -19.05
CA GLU A 100 -9.68 4.24 -19.81
C GLU A 100 -10.57 3.16 -19.18
N LYS A 101 -9.98 2.21 -18.44
CA LYS A 101 -10.68 1.06 -17.86
C LYS A 101 -10.17 0.75 -16.46
N MET A 102 -11.09 0.33 -15.60
CA MET A 102 -10.79 -0.27 -14.30
C MET A 102 -11.53 -1.61 -14.15
N LEU A 103 -10.80 -2.63 -13.69
CA LEU A 103 -11.40 -3.89 -13.25
C LEU A 103 -11.40 -3.90 -11.71
N PRO A 104 -12.57 -3.72 -11.07
CA PRO A 104 -12.66 -3.64 -9.61
C PRO A 104 -12.57 -5.01 -8.96
N MET A 105 -11.83 -5.08 -7.85
CA MET A 105 -11.65 -6.24 -6.98
C MET A 105 -11.89 -5.80 -5.52
N ASN A 106 -11.58 -6.65 -4.54
CA ASN A 106 -11.82 -6.36 -3.13
C ASN A 106 -10.51 -6.10 -2.36
N SER A 107 -9.60 -7.05 -2.36
CA SER A 107 -8.31 -6.92 -1.69
C SER A 107 -7.19 -6.52 -2.64
N GLY A 108 -6.10 -5.95 -2.10
CA GLY A 108 -4.91 -5.66 -2.89
C GLY A 108 -4.32 -6.92 -3.54
N ALA A 109 -4.33 -8.04 -2.83
CA ALA A 109 -3.85 -9.32 -3.36
C ALA A 109 -4.66 -9.80 -4.58
N GLU A 110 -6.01 -9.67 -4.56
CA GLU A 110 -6.84 -9.97 -5.73
C GLU A 110 -6.52 -9.05 -6.91
N ALA A 111 -6.26 -7.77 -6.67
CA ALA A 111 -5.89 -6.84 -7.73
C ALA A 111 -4.51 -7.15 -8.32
N VAL A 112 -3.54 -7.57 -7.52
CA VAL A 112 -2.23 -8.04 -7.98
C VAL A 112 -2.38 -9.30 -8.83
N GLU A 113 -3.12 -10.31 -8.38
CA GLU A 113 -3.41 -11.52 -9.16
C GLU A 113 -4.10 -11.20 -10.50
N THR A 114 -5.03 -10.24 -10.47
CA THR A 114 -5.71 -9.74 -11.67
C THR A 114 -4.71 -9.10 -12.64
N ALA A 115 -3.82 -8.25 -12.16
CA ALA A 115 -2.78 -7.60 -12.98
C ALA A 115 -1.82 -8.63 -13.61
N ILE A 116 -1.37 -9.63 -12.83
CA ILE A 116 -0.55 -10.74 -13.30
C ILE A 116 -1.27 -11.51 -14.42
N LYS A 117 -2.56 -11.84 -14.24
CA LYS A 117 -3.37 -12.52 -15.25
C LYS A 117 -3.50 -11.70 -16.53
N ILE A 118 -3.81 -10.40 -16.43
CA ILE A 118 -3.89 -9.49 -17.58
C ILE A 118 -2.56 -9.44 -18.31
N CYS A 119 -1.45 -9.26 -17.57
CA CYS A 119 -0.11 -9.17 -18.13
C CYS A 119 0.29 -10.44 -18.89
N ARG A 120 0.10 -11.62 -18.29
CA ARG A 120 0.40 -12.90 -18.94
C ARG A 120 -0.44 -13.09 -20.20
N LYS A 121 -1.75 -12.83 -20.12
CA LYS A 121 -2.66 -12.96 -21.24
C LYS A 121 -2.31 -11.99 -22.38
N TRP A 122 -1.96 -10.74 -22.04
CA TRP A 122 -1.45 -9.78 -23.01
C TRP A 122 -0.16 -10.29 -23.68
N GLY A 123 0.74 -10.90 -22.90
CA GLY A 123 1.95 -11.52 -23.43
C GLY A 123 1.66 -12.60 -24.49
N TYR A 124 0.67 -13.43 -24.27
CA TYR A 124 0.28 -14.47 -25.23
C TYR A 124 -0.49 -13.92 -26.43
N GLU A 125 -1.49 -13.07 -26.20
CA GLU A 125 -2.40 -12.62 -27.26
C GLU A 125 -1.83 -11.46 -28.10
N VAL A 126 -1.03 -10.57 -27.49
CA VAL A 126 -0.52 -9.36 -28.15
C VAL A 126 0.96 -9.47 -28.47
N LYS A 127 1.81 -9.77 -27.50
CA LYS A 127 3.26 -9.92 -27.70
C LYS A 127 3.62 -11.23 -28.40
N LYS A 128 2.73 -12.24 -28.41
CA LYS A 128 2.91 -13.55 -29.06
C LYS A 128 4.02 -14.41 -28.46
N VAL A 129 4.18 -14.33 -27.14
CA VAL A 129 5.08 -15.24 -26.42
C VAL A 129 4.56 -16.68 -26.52
N GLN A 130 5.47 -17.64 -26.59
CA GLN A 130 5.12 -19.07 -26.65
C GLN A 130 4.28 -19.48 -25.43
N HIS A 131 3.29 -20.33 -25.65
CA HIS A 131 2.39 -20.83 -24.61
C HIS A 131 3.16 -21.33 -23.37
N ASN A 132 2.71 -20.94 -22.17
CA ASN A 132 3.30 -21.25 -20.86
C ASN A 132 4.74 -20.72 -20.63
N LYS A 133 5.25 -19.80 -21.45
CA LYS A 133 6.60 -19.22 -21.30
C LYS A 133 6.62 -17.77 -20.80
N ALA A 134 5.45 -17.13 -20.64
CA ALA A 134 5.39 -15.74 -20.18
C ALA A 134 6.01 -15.57 -18.78
N LYS A 135 6.92 -14.60 -18.67
CA LYS A 135 7.62 -14.26 -17.42
C LYS A 135 7.36 -12.81 -17.02
N ILE A 136 7.30 -12.55 -15.72
CA ILE A 136 7.19 -11.22 -15.14
C ILE A 136 8.42 -10.99 -14.25
N ILE A 137 9.10 -9.86 -14.44
CA ILE A 137 10.18 -9.43 -13.55
C ILE A 137 9.58 -8.72 -12.33
N VAL A 138 10.12 -9.01 -11.16
CA VAL A 138 9.80 -8.39 -9.88
C VAL A 138 11.08 -7.93 -9.19
N CYS A 139 10.97 -7.08 -8.18
CA CYS A 139 12.12 -6.61 -7.42
C CYS A 139 12.32 -7.41 -6.13
N ASP A 140 13.55 -7.52 -5.68
CA ASP A 140 13.87 -8.00 -4.33
C ASP A 140 13.29 -7.05 -3.28
N GLY A 141 12.95 -7.55 -2.09
CA GLY A 141 12.31 -6.76 -1.02
C GLY A 141 10.85 -6.38 -1.29
N ASN A 142 10.22 -6.93 -2.33
CA ASN A 142 8.84 -6.63 -2.70
C ASN A 142 7.80 -7.12 -1.68
N PHE A 143 6.65 -6.45 -1.69
CA PHE A 143 5.44 -6.94 -1.02
C PHE A 143 4.20 -6.68 -1.88
N HIS A 144 3.69 -7.73 -2.51
CA HIS A 144 2.51 -7.66 -3.38
C HIS A 144 1.30 -8.46 -2.84
N GLY A 145 1.36 -8.89 -1.58
CA GLY A 145 0.34 -9.72 -0.92
C GLY A 145 0.88 -11.07 -0.44
N ARG A 146 -0.02 -12.01 -0.13
CA ARG A 146 0.33 -13.32 0.45
C ARG A 146 -0.42 -14.49 -0.18
N THR A 147 -0.87 -14.37 -1.44
CA THR A 147 -1.40 -15.50 -2.20
C THR A 147 -0.27 -16.48 -2.56
N THR A 148 -0.62 -17.71 -2.91
CA THR A 148 0.37 -18.73 -3.34
C THR A 148 1.19 -18.28 -4.55
N THR A 149 0.59 -17.51 -5.48
CA THR A 149 1.33 -16.91 -6.60
C THR A 149 2.30 -15.85 -6.12
N VAL A 150 1.85 -14.93 -5.26
CA VAL A 150 2.66 -13.80 -4.79
C VAL A 150 3.81 -14.24 -3.90
N VAL A 151 3.59 -15.20 -2.99
CA VAL A 151 4.68 -15.70 -2.14
C VAL A 151 5.73 -16.44 -2.95
N SER A 152 5.40 -16.93 -4.16
CA SER A 152 6.34 -17.62 -5.05
C SER A 152 7.51 -16.73 -5.48
N PHE A 153 7.33 -15.41 -5.53
CA PHE A 153 8.38 -14.44 -5.87
C PHE A 153 8.71 -13.47 -4.73
N SER A 154 8.20 -13.71 -3.51
CA SER A 154 8.61 -12.95 -2.34
C SER A 154 10.05 -13.29 -1.95
N SER A 155 10.84 -12.28 -1.61
CA SER A 155 12.17 -12.46 -1.05
C SER A 155 12.18 -12.73 0.47
N HIS A 156 11.03 -12.56 1.13
CA HIS A 156 10.90 -12.83 2.56
C HIS A 156 10.76 -14.33 2.82
N HIS A 157 11.80 -14.95 3.38
CA HIS A 157 11.87 -16.40 3.61
C HIS A 157 10.65 -16.95 4.34
N GLY A 158 10.25 -16.37 5.46
CA GLY A 158 9.10 -16.82 6.24
C GLY A 158 7.75 -16.73 5.51
N SER A 159 7.67 -16.00 4.39
CA SER A 159 6.44 -15.96 3.56
C SER A 159 6.41 -17.06 2.49
N ARG A 160 7.53 -17.76 2.26
CA ARG A 160 7.69 -18.80 1.22
C ARG A 160 7.85 -20.20 1.80
N GLU A 161 8.44 -20.30 2.98
CA GLU A 161 8.77 -21.57 3.62
C GLU A 161 7.52 -22.43 3.82
N ASN A 162 7.56 -23.67 3.31
CA ASN A 162 6.49 -24.66 3.41
C ASN A 162 5.16 -24.30 2.74
N PHE A 163 5.13 -23.27 1.83
CA PHE A 163 3.95 -22.91 1.04
C PHE A 163 4.05 -23.31 -0.44
N GLY A 164 4.99 -24.20 -0.78
CA GLY A 164 5.10 -24.77 -2.14
C GLY A 164 3.99 -25.77 -2.47
N PRO A 165 3.87 -26.19 -3.75
CA PRO A 165 4.75 -25.86 -4.88
C PRO A 165 4.61 -24.41 -5.34
N LEU A 166 5.76 -23.79 -5.66
CA LEU A 166 5.79 -22.37 -6.05
C LEU A 166 5.33 -22.18 -7.51
N THR A 167 4.59 -21.12 -7.75
CA THR A 167 4.15 -20.72 -9.10
C THR A 167 5.33 -20.17 -9.90
N GLY A 168 5.63 -20.78 -11.05
CA GLY A 168 6.68 -20.33 -11.96
C GLY A 168 6.32 -19.09 -12.78
N GLY A 169 7.30 -18.62 -13.60
CA GLY A 169 7.10 -17.50 -14.52
C GLY A 169 7.39 -16.15 -13.86
N PHE A 170 8.27 -16.11 -12.88
CA PHE A 170 8.77 -14.88 -12.25
C PHE A 170 10.30 -14.90 -12.20
N GLU A 171 10.89 -13.72 -12.41
CA GLU A 171 12.32 -13.49 -12.22
C GLU A 171 12.53 -12.28 -11.32
N THR A 172 13.48 -12.38 -10.40
CA THR A 172 13.77 -11.31 -9.44
C THR A 172 15.05 -10.57 -9.85
N ILE A 173 15.03 -9.24 -9.67
CA ILE A 173 16.19 -8.35 -9.76
C ILE A 173 16.27 -7.52 -8.48
N ASN A 174 17.42 -6.90 -8.22
CA ASN A 174 17.51 -5.94 -7.11
C ASN A 174 16.63 -4.73 -7.38
N TYR A 175 16.04 -4.19 -6.33
CA TYR A 175 15.33 -2.91 -6.42
C TYR A 175 16.31 -1.78 -6.68
N ASN A 176 15.92 -0.78 -7.45
CA ASN A 176 16.78 0.33 -7.88
C ASN A 176 17.95 -0.08 -8.82
N ASP A 177 17.80 -1.19 -9.55
CA ASP A 177 18.81 -1.72 -10.48
C ASP A 177 18.22 -1.85 -11.91
N SER A 178 18.22 -0.73 -12.64
CA SER A 178 17.76 -0.69 -14.02
C SER A 178 18.71 -1.40 -15.00
N VAL A 179 19.99 -1.57 -14.63
CA VAL A 179 20.99 -2.28 -15.44
C VAL A 179 20.66 -3.78 -15.49
N SER A 180 20.36 -4.37 -14.35
CA SER A 180 19.91 -5.77 -14.28
C SER A 180 18.58 -5.97 -15.01
N LEU A 181 17.64 -5.00 -14.94
CA LEU A 181 16.43 -5.04 -15.73
C LEU A 181 16.73 -5.11 -17.22
N GLU A 182 17.55 -4.20 -17.75
CA GLU A 182 17.88 -4.20 -19.18
C GLU A 182 18.59 -5.49 -19.59
N LYS A 183 19.53 -5.99 -18.79
CA LYS A 183 20.23 -7.26 -19.05
C LYS A 183 19.24 -8.43 -19.20
N LYS A 184 18.25 -8.54 -18.31
CA LYS A 184 17.21 -9.58 -18.39
C LYS A 184 16.37 -9.43 -19.65
N LEU A 185 15.95 -8.21 -19.97
CA LEU A 185 15.12 -7.92 -21.16
C LEU A 185 15.81 -8.19 -22.48
N LYS A 186 17.15 -7.98 -22.54
CA LYS A 186 17.97 -8.32 -23.73
C LYS A 186 18.02 -9.83 -23.96
N ASN A 187 18.09 -10.62 -22.89
CA ASN A 187 18.40 -12.05 -22.95
C ASN A 187 17.16 -12.95 -23.01
N ASP A 188 15.97 -12.45 -22.62
CA ASP A 188 14.76 -13.27 -22.62
C ASP A 188 13.55 -12.53 -23.20
N LYS A 189 13.14 -12.95 -24.39
CA LYS A 189 11.96 -12.40 -25.10
C LYS A 189 10.63 -12.86 -24.50
N ASN A 190 10.64 -13.84 -23.58
CA ASN A 190 9.43 -14.31 -22.91
C ASN A 190 8.99 -13.41 -21.75
N ILE A 191 9.79 -12.40 -21.39
CA ILE A 191 9.40 -11.42 -20.39
C ILE A 191 8.28 -10.55 -20.97
N VAL A 192 7.16 -10.46 -20.25
CA VAL A 192 5.94 -9.76 -20.67
C VAL A 192 5.62 -8.55 -19.80
N GLY A 193 6.21 -8.45 -18.60
CA GLY A 193 5.96 -7.34 -17.69
C GLY A 193 7.05 -7.18 -16.65
N PHE A 194 7.09 -5.97 -16.08
CA PHE A 194 7.85 -5.60 -14.91
C PHE A 194 6.89 -5.07 -13.85
N LEU A 195 6.75 -5.80 -12.73
CA LEU A 195 5.89 -5.45 -11.59
C LEU A 195 6.74 -4.85 -10.49
N VAL A 196 6.42 -3.61 -10.09
CA VAL A 196 7.23 -2.84 -9.14
C VAL A 196 6.35 -1.99 -8.23
N GLU A 197 6.74 -1.91 -6.94
CA GLU A 197 6.26 -0.84 -6.05
C GLU A 197 7.06 0.44 -6.36
N PRO A 198 6.44 1.59 -6.67
CA PRO A 198 7.18 2.84 -6.87
C PRO A 198 8.03 3.25 -5.67
N ILE A 199 7.59 2.90 -4.47
CA ILE A 199 8.34 2.96 -3.21
C ILE A 199 8.01 1.67 -2.47
N GLN A 200 8.99 0.88 -2.10
CA GLN A 200 8.76 -0.34 -1.33
C GLN A 200 8.33 -0.01 0.09
N GLY A 201 7.06 -0.18 0.39
CA GLY A 201 6.49 0.17 1.68
C GLY A 201 6.86 -0.79 2.80
N GLU A 202 6.54 -2.07 2.62
CA GLU A 202 6.85 -3.14 3.60
C GLU A 202 8.35 -3.44 3.65
N GLY A 203 9.10 -3.23 2.58
CA GLY A 203 10.56 -3.28 2.54
C GLY A 203 11.25 -2.25 3.45
N GLY A 204 10.48 -1.40 4.13
CA GLY A 204 10.97 -0.38 5.08
C GLY A 204 11.07 1.01 4.47
N VAL A 205 10.13 1.38 3.62
CA VAL A 205 10.05 2.67 2.91
C VAL A 205 11.30 2.91 2.08
N VAL A 206 11.60 2.00 1.15
CA VAL A 206 12.75 2.15 0.24
C VAL A 206 12.32 3.03 -0.93
N VAL A 207 12.82 4.27 -0.95
CA VAL A 207 12.62 5.21 -2.05
C VAL A 207 13.75 4.97 -3.06
N PRO A 208 13.45 4.75 -4.35
CA PRO A 208 14.48 4.58 -5.36
C PRO A 208 15.16 5.92 -5.68
N ASP A 209 16.30 5.86 -6.37
CA ASP A 209 16.97 7.04 -6.89
C ASP A 209 16.09 7.76 -7.91
N ASP A 210 16.24 9.08 -8.00
CA ASP A 210 15.50 9.89 -8.95
C ASP A 210 15.78 9.41 -10.39
N GLY A 211 14.72 9.25 -11.17
CA GLY A 211 14.79 8.76 -12.55
C GLY A 211 14.80 7.24 -12.71
N TYR A 212 14.89 6.46 -11.63
CA TYR A 212 14.87 4.99 -11.72
C TYR A 212 13.61 4.47 -12.41
N LEU A 213 12.43 4.92 -11.98
CA LEU A 213 11.17 4.47 -12.57
C LEU A 213 11.04 4.93 -14.03
N THR A 214 11.52 6.14 -14.35
CA THR A 214 11.56 6.66 -15.72
C THR A 214 12.42 5.78 -16.63
N ILE A 215 13.59 5.37 -16.17
CA ILE A 215 14.47 4.46 -16.92
C ILE A 215 13.76 3.10 -17.10
N CYS A 216 13.20 2.53 -16.04
CA CYS A 216 12.48 1.27 -16.10
C CYS A 216 11.28 1.34 -17.09
N LYS A 217 10.50 2.41 -17.08
CA LYS A 217 9.38 2.61 -18.02
C LYS A 217 9.89 2.66 -19.47
N LYS A 218 10.95 3.42 -19.76
CA LYS A 218 11.58 3.47 -21.08
C LYS A 218 12.09 2.09 -21.55
N LEU A 219 12.67 1.30 -20.65
CA LEU A 219 13.10 -0.06 -20.94
C LEU A 219 11.90 -0.95 -21.27
N CYS A 220 10.80 -0.85 -20.50
CA CYS A 220 9.58 -1.60 -20.79
C CYS A 220 9.03 -1.27 -22.18
N GLU A 221 9.00 -0.01 -22.56
CA GLU A 221 8.61 0.42 -23.92
C GLU A 221 9.54 -0.11 -25.02
N LYS A 222 10.86 0.04 -24.84
CA LYS A 222 11.90 -0.44 -25.77
C LYS A 222 11.78 -1.94 -26.07
N TYR A 223 11.48 -2.74 -25.02
CA TYR A 223 11.41 -4.20 -25.14
C TYR A 223 9.99 -4.74 -25.28
N ASN A 224 9.00 -3.85 -25.49
CA ASN A 224 7.59 -4.20 -25.62
C ASN A 224 7.10 -5.12 -24.51
N ILE A 225 7.20 -4.66 -23.26
CA ILE A 225 6.67 -5.30 -22.06
C ILE A 225 5.82 -4.29 -21.26
N LEU A 226 4.94 -4.76 -20.41
CA LEU A 226 4.08 -3.89 -19.60
C LEU A 226 4.81 -3.44 -18.33
N PHE A 227 4.82 -2.13 -18.06
CA PHE A 227 5.21 -1.55 -16.79
C PHE A 227 4.00 -1.58 -15.84
N ILE A 228 4.07 -2.34 -14.75
CA ILE A 228 2.99 -2.56 -13.79
C ILE A 228 3.38 -1.91 -12.48
N ALA A 229 2.71 -0.83 -12.11
CA ALA A 229 2.93 -0.14 -10.85
C ALA A 229 1.96 -0.65 -9.77
N ASP A 230 2.51 -1.20 -8.70
CA ASP A 230 1.75 -1.50 -7.50
C ASP A 230 1.68 -0.24 -6.61
N GLU A 231 0.62 0.52 -6.78
CA GLU A 231 0.32 1.75 -6.04
C GLU A 231 -0.64 1.50 -4.85
N ILE A 232 -0.78 0.25 -4.41
CA ILE A 232 -1.70 -0.11 -3.31
C ILE A 232 -1.36 0.65 -2.03
N GLN A 233 -0.08 0.81 -1.70
CA GLN A 233 0.34 1.55 -0.51
C GLN A 233 0.72 3.01 -0.80
N THR A 234 1.27 3.28 -1.97
CA THR A 234 1.83 4.58 -2.35
C THR A 234 0.81 5.52 -2.95
N GLY A 235 -0.25 4.99 -3.55
CA GLY A 235 -1.30 5.76 -4.22
C GLY A 235 -2.23 6.52 -3.27
N VAL A 236 -3.18 7.21 -3.86
CA VAL A 236 -4.19 8.03 -3.19
C VAL A 236 -3.54 9.04 -2.22
N CYS A 237 -2.67 9.87 -2.77
CA CYS A 237 -2.01 11.01 -2.12
C CYS A 237 -0.94 10.68 -1.06
N ARG A 238 -0.68 9.40 -0.74
CA ARG A 238 0.21 9.02 0.37
C ARG A 238 1.60 9.63 0.26
N THR A 239 2.17 9.68 -0.93
CA THR A 239 3.56 10.12 -1.17
C THR A 239 3.69 11.60 -1.51
N GLY A 240 2.58 12.35 -1.54
CA GLY A 240 2.59 13.76 -1.92
C GLY A 240 2.12 14.02 -3.36
N GLU A 241 1.86 12.96 -4.10
CA GLU A 241 1.22 12.96 -5.41
C GLU A 241 0.02 12.01 -5.40
N LEU A 242 -0.89 12.13 -6.38
CA LEU A 242 -2.06 11.24 -6.48
C LEU A 242 -1.62 9.78 -6.64
N LEU A 243 -0.60 9.53 -7.45
CA LEU A 243 0.15 8.28 -7.60
C LEU A 243 1.63 8.55 -7.42
N ALA A 244 2.39 7.63 -6.82
CA ALA A 244 3.83 7.82 -6.65
C ALA A 244 4.59 7.91 -7.98
N CYS A 245 4.11 7.22 -9.02
CA CYS A 245 4.65 7.35 -10.37
C CYS A 245 4.59 8.79 -10.92
N HIS A 246 3.68 9.65 -10.44
CA HIS A 246 3.58 11.04 -10.89
C HIS A 246 4.75 11.92 -10.44
N HIS A 247 5.53 11.51 -9.42
CA HIS A 247 6.76 12.21 -9.06
C HIS A 247 7.80 12.26 -10.20
N GLU A 248 7.74 11.28 -11.10
CA GLU A 248 8.60 11.22 -12.29
C GLU A 248 7.82 11.41 -13.60
N ASN A 249 6.58 11.91 -13.53
CA ASN A 249 5.68 12.09 -14.68
C ASN A 249 5.45 10.82 -15.49
N ILE A 250 5.43 9.65 -14.81
CA ILE A 250 5.22 8.35 -15.44
C ILE A 250 3.75 7.96 -15.35
N LYS A 251 3.23 7.46 -16.47
CA LYS A 251 1.99 6.71 -16.53
C LYS A 251 2.31 5.23 -16.76
N ALA A 252 1.98 4.39 -15.79
CA ALA A 252 2.16 2.95 -15.91
C ALA A 252 1.18 2.36 -16.96
N ASP A 253 1.54 1.23 -17.57
CA ASP A 253 0.64 0.51 -18.46
C ASP A 253 -0.50 -0.15 -17.66
N ILE A 254 -0.18 -0.61 -16.46
CA ILE A 254 -1.12 -1.12 -15.47
C ILE A 254 -0.82 -0.48 -14.12
N THR A 255 -1.82 0.11 -13.48
CA THR A 255 -1.74 0.61 -12.09
C THR A 255 -2.68 -0.19 -11.20
N ILE A 256 -2.16 -0.66 -10.08
CA ILE A 256 -2.91 -1.42 -9.08
C ILE A 256 -3.23 -0.51 -7.91
N LEU A 257 -4.51 -0.40 -7.53
CA LEU A 257 -4.98 0.39 -6.40
C LEU A 257 -5.65 -0.49 -5.34
N GLY A 258 -5.56 -0.06 -4.09
CA GLY A 258 -6.19 -0.70 -2.93
C GLY A 258 -6.10 0.19 -1.69
N LYS A 259 -6.07 -0.39 -0.51
CA LYS A 259 -5.89 0.32 0.77
C LYS A 259 -6.69 1.62 0.87
N ALA A 260 -6.05 2.78 0.68
CA ALA A 260 -6.68 4.10 0.78
C ALA A 260 -7.83 4.35 -0.21
N LEU A 261 -7.94 3.54 -1.27
CA LEU A 261 -9.11 3.52 -2.13
C LEU A 261 -10.39 3.20 -1.34
N ALA A 262 -10.26 2.43 -0.27
CA ALA A 262 -11.35 2.08 0.65
C ALA A 262 -11.69 3.16 1.69
N GLY A 263 -10.86 4.19 1.85
CA GLY A 263 -11.03 5.20 2.88
C GLY A 263 -11.12 4.66 4.31
N GLY A 264 -10.74 3.41 4.53
CA GLY A 264 -10.84 2.71 5.82
C GLY A 264 -12.24 2.17 6.16
N PHE A 265 -13.17 2.10 5.18
CA PHE A 265 -14.57 1.69 5.44
C PHE A 265 -14.94 0.32 4.89
N TYR A 266 -14.61 0.05 3.63
CA TYR A 266 -15.05 -1.17 2.98
C TYR A 266 -14.01 -1.66 1.98
N PRO A 267 -13.62 -2.95 1.99
CA PRO A 267 -12.58 -3.44 1.10
C PRO A 267 -12.89 -3.18 -0.37
N VAL A 268 -11.99 -2.46 -1.04
CA VAL A 268 -12.06 -2.21 -2.48
C VAL A 268 -10.63 -2.04 -3.03
N SER A 269 -10.42 -2.61 -4.19
CA SER A 269 -9.21 -2.52 -4.97
C SER A 269 -9.54 -2.58 -6.46
N GLY A 270 -8.55 -2.44 -7.31
CA GLY A 270 -8.75 -2.62 -8.73
C GLY A 270 -7.50 -2.38 -9.56
N VAL A 271 -7.62 -2.76 -10.82
CA VAL A 271 -6.59 -2.63 -11.83
C VAL A 271 -7.02 -1.60 -12.86
N LEU A 272 -6.25 -0.54 -12.99
CA LEU A 272 -6.41 0.54 -13.96
C LEU A 272 -5.50 0.29 -15.16
N THR A 273 -6.01 0.42 -16.37
CA THR A 273 -5.21 0.28 -17.60
C THR A 273 -5.93 0.87 -18.82
N SER A 274 -5.28 0.82 -19.98
CA SER A 274 -5.89 1.19 -21.26
C SER A 274 -6.95 0.19 -21.72
N LYS A 275 -7.86 0.65 -22.57
CA LYS A 275 -8.84 -0.21 -23.24
C LYS A 275 -8.15 -1.34 -24.03
N LYS A 276 -7.03 -1.04 -24.69
CA LYS A 276 -6.26 -2.01 -25.49
C LYS A 276 -5.76 -3.18 -24.62
N ILE A 277 -5.21 -2.89 -23.44
CA ILE A 277 -4.70 -3.92 -22.53
C ILE A 277 -5.87 -4.64 -21.84
N MET A 278 -6.87 -3.93 -21.32
CA MET A 278 -8.00 -4.55 -20.63
C MET A 278 -8.79 -5.51 -21.52
N ASN A 279 -8.91 -5.23 -22.81
CA ASN A 279 -9.71 -6.01 -23.75
C ASN A 279 -9.14 -7.42 -24.06
N VAL A 280 -7.95 -7.76 -23.57
CA VAL A 280 -7.47 -9.16 -23.63
C VAL A 280 -8.32 -10.07 -22.74
N MET A 281 -8.93 -9.52 -21.66
CA MET A 281 -9.82 -10.26 -20.79
C MET A 281 -11.19 -10.44 -21.43
N LYS A 282 -11.66 -11.68 -21.56
CA LYS A 282 -12.95 -12.02 -22.16
C LYS A 282 -13.95 -12.49 -21.11
N VAL A 283 -15.22 -12.53 -21.49
CA VAL A 283 -16.31 -13.02 -20.65
C VAL A 283 -16.00 -14.41 -20.10
N GLY A 284 -16.21 -14.63 -18.80
CA GLY A 284 -15.98 -15.90 -18.14
C GLY A 284 -14.53 -16.20 -17.72
N GLN A 285 -13.55 -15.37 -18.08
CA GLN A 285 -12.14 -15.65 -17.80
C GLN A 285 -11.64 -15.11 -16.46
N HIS A 286 -12.36 -14.18 -15.86
CA HIS A 286 -12.04 -13.60 -14.56
C HIS A 286 -13.29 -13.01 -13.91
N GLY A 287 -13.32 -12.99 -12.58
CA GLY A 287 -14.47 -12.45 -11.87
C GLY A 287 -14.25 -12.42 -10.36
N SER A 288 -15.20 -11.79 -9.67
CA SER A 288 -15.30 -11.73 -8.22
C SER A 288 -16.77 -11.52 -7.86
N THR A 289 -17.24 -12.23 -6.84
CA THR A 289 -18.62 -12.06 -6.35
C THR A 289 -18.86 -10.65 -5.81
N PHE A 290 -17.89 -10.10 -5.08
CA PHE A 290 -18.00 -8.77 -4.46
C PHE A 290 -17.34 -7.65 -5.27
N GLY A 291 -16.46 -7.94 -6.23
CA GLY A 291 -15.77 -6.92 -7.03
C GLY A 291 -16.74 -6.02 -7.78
N GLY A 292 -16.74 -4.71 -7.49
CA GLY A 292 -17.65 -3.73 -8.08
C GLY A 292 -19.06 -3.71 -7.46
N ASN A 293 -19.21 -4.17 -6.20
CA ASN A 293 -20.47 -4.03 -5.48
C ASN A 293 -20.79 -2.55 -5.20
N PRO A 294 -22.09 -2.20 -5.05
CA PRO A 294 -22.50 -0.81 -4.87
C PRO A 294 -21.87 -0.09 -3.67
N LEU A 295 -21.65 -0.79 -2.55
CA LEU A 295 -21.01 -0.20 -1.37
C LEU A 295 -19.56 0.17 -1.65
N ALA A 296 -18.77 -0.75 -2.22
CA ALA A 296 -17.38 -0.51 -2.60
C ALA A 296 -17.26 0.64 -3.61
N CYS A 297 -18.16 0.70 -4.59
CA CYS A 297 -18.20 1.75 -5.61
C CYS A 297 -18.37 3.13 -4.99
N VAL A 298 -19.36 3.30 -4.12
CA VAL A 298 -19.66 4.58 -3.45
C VAL A 298 -18.52 4.97 -2.52
N VAL A 299 -18.00 4.03 -1.74
CA VAL A 299 -16.87 4.29 -0.83
C VAL A 299 -15.62 4.72 -1.58
N ALA A 300 -15.24 4.00 -2.65
CA ALA A 300 -14.04 4.35 -3.44
C ALA A 300 -14.17 5.74 -4.09
N LYS A 301 -15.32 6.02 -4.69
CA LYS A 301 -15.60 7.34 -5.28
C LYS A 301 -15.48 8.46 -4.26
N GLU A 302 -16.11 8.32 -3.09
CA GLU A 302 -16.09 9.35 -2.05
C GLU A 302 -14.70 9.47 -1.39
N ALA A 303 -13.96 8.38 -1.24
CA ALA A 303 -12.61 8.41 -0.70
C ALA A 303 -11.64 9.19 -1.59
N ILE A 304 -11.72 9.01 -2.92
CA ILE A 304 -10.94 9.77 -3.89
C ILE A 304 -11.39 11.23 -3.93
N LYS A 305 -12.71 11.46 -4.01
CA LYS A 305 -13.29 12.81 -4.01
C LYS A 305 -12.82 13.62 -2.81
N PHE A 306 -12.93 13.04 -1.61
CA PHE A 306 -12.43 13.68 -0.38
C PHE A 306 -10.94 14.01 -0.46
N ALA A 307 -10.12 13.09 -0.97
CA ALA A 307 -8.68 13.29 -1.06
C ALA A 307 -8.31 14.48 -1.97
N ILE A 308 -9.02 14.64 -3.09
CA ILE A 308 -8.81 15.72 -4.05
C ILE A 308 -9.35 17.06 -3.51
N GLU A 309 -10.60 17.10 -3.04
CA GLU A 309 -11.25 18.32 -2.53
C GLU A 309 -10.54 18.91 -1.31
N ASN A 310 -9.81 18.09 -0.55
CA ASN A 310 -9.05 18.53 0.61
C ASN A 310 -7.55 18.66 0.35
N ASN A 311 -7.10 18.62 -0.92
CA ASN A 311 -5.70 18.78 -1.34
C ASN A 311 -4.72 17.88 -0.57
N LEU A 312 -5.09 16.59 -0.37
CA LEU A 312 -4.29 15.68 0.46
C LEU A 312 -2.91 15.40 -0.12
N SER A 313 -2.70 15.52 -1.43
CA SER A 313 -1.37 15.40 -2.06
C SER A 313 -0.44 16.51 -1.59
N GLU A 314 -0.84 17.77 -1.75
CA GLU A 314 -0.04 18.93 -1.34
C GLU A 314 0.24 18.92 0.18
N LYS A 315 -0.79 18.58 0.97
CA LYS A 315 -0.62 18.39 2.42
C LYS A 315 0.42 17.33 2.75
N ALA A 316 0.32 16.16 2.14
CA ALA A 316 1.26 15.07 2.36
C ALA A 316 2.68 15.45 1.95
N HIS A 317 2.84 16.17 0.83
CA HIS A 317 4.13 16.70 0.37
C HIS A 317 4.74 17.65 1.42
N LYS A 318 4.01 18.73 1.74
CA LYS A 318 4.46 19.76 2.71
C LYS A 318 4.79 19.16 4.07
N LEU A 319 3.84 18.43 4.66
CA LEU A 319 4.01 17.88 6.00
C LEU A 319 5.06 16.77 6.05
N GLY A 320 5.25 16.04 4.96
CA GLY A 320 6.30 15.04 4.84
C GLY A 320 7.70 15.65 4.82
N LEU A 321 7.89 16.80 4.17
CA LEU A 321 9.15 17.55 4.24
C LEU A 321 9.44 18.05 5.66
N ILE A 322 8.44 18.65 6.32
CA ILE A 322 8.58 19.09 7.72
C ILE A 322 8.96 17.90 8.62
N PHE A 323 8.29 16.76 8.47
CA PHE A 323 8.56 15.57 9.26
C PHE A 323 10.01 15.08 9.10
N ARG A 324 10.48 14.95 7.86
CA ARG A 324 11.85 14.45 7.58
C ARG A 324 12.90 15.44 8.04
N ASN A 325 12.77 16.72 7.70
CA ASN A 325 13.75 17.75 8.11
C ASN A 325 13.87 17.81 9.63
N TYR A 326 12.74 17.83 10.35
CA TYR A 326 12.77 17.81 11.82
C TYR A 326 13.53 16.61 12.37
N LEU A 327 13.33 15.40 11.83
CA LEU A 327 14.04 14.21 12.30
C LEU A 327 15.50 14.18 11.88
N ILE A 328 15.84 14.70 10.69
CA ILE A 328 17.23 14.84 10.23
C ILE A 328 18.01 15.75 11.18
N ASP A 329 17.43 16.88 11.61
CA ASP A 329 18.04 17.80 12.57
C ASP A 329 18.24 17.15 13.96
N GLN A 330 17.60 16.01 14.23
CA GLN A 330 17.80 15.25 15.46
C GLN A 330 18.90 14.18 15.38
N ILE A 331 19.40 13.85 14.18
CA ILE A 331 20.37 12.73 14.01
C ILE A 331 21.60 12.94 14.88
N GLU A 332 22.18 14.14 14.89
CA GLU A 332 23.36 14.46 15.71
C GLU A 332 23.09 14.35 17.23
N LYS A 333 21.84 14.56 17.65
CA LYS A 333 21.43 14.53 19.07
C LYS A 333 20.95 13.15 19.52
N LEU A 334 20.59 12.29 18.59
CA LEU A 334 20.02 10.96 18.81
C LEU A 334 20.81 9.92 18.01
N SER A 335 21.92 9.46 18.58
CA SER A 335 22.86 8.48 17.95
C SER A 335 22.18 7.19 17.47
N ILE A 336 20.99 6.89 18.00
CA ILE A 336 20.20 5.74 17.59
C ILE A 336 19.60 5.90 16.18
N ILE A 337 19.49 7.10 15.62
CA ILE A 337 18.98 7.31 14.24
C ILE A 337 20.15 7.26 13.27
N LYS A 338 20.17 6.25 12.40
CA LYS A 338 21.13 6.13 11.31
C LYS A 338 20.76 7.00 10.11
N SER A 339 19.48 7.00 9.73
CA SER A 339 18.97 7.80 8.61
C SER A 339 17.46 7.97 8.67
N VAL A 340 16.96 8.99 7.96
CA VAL A 340 15.53 9.26 7.75
C VAL A 340 15.25 9.20 6.25
N ARG A 341 14.19 8.51 5.83
CA ARG A 341 13.83 8.39 4.42
C ARG A 341 12.31 8.38 4.23
N GLY A 342 11.87 8.67 3.02
CA GLY A 342 10.45 8.68 2.67
C GLY A 342 10.10 9.71 1.61
N LYS A 343 8.82 9.71 1.22
CA LYS A 343 8.22 10.68 0.30
C LYS A 343 6.79 10.99 0.75
N GLY A 344 6.41 12.26 0.76
CA GLY A 344 5.15 12.68 1.38
C GLY A 344 5.06 12.23 2.85
N LEU A 345 3.93 11.69 3.24
CA LEU A 345 3.71 11.14 4.59
C LEU A 345 3.87 9.60 4.65
N LEU A 346 4.69 9.03 3.80
CA LEU A 346 5.22 7.67 3.91
C LEU A 346 6.71 7.77 4.28
N ASN A 347 7.04 7.62 5.56
CA ASN A 347 8.38 7.85 6.08
C ASN A 347 8.85 6.68 6.95
N ALA A 348 10.15 6.55 7.08
CA ALA A 348 10.79 5.64 8.03
C ALA A 348 12.07 6.25 8.62
N ILE A 349 12.37 5.86 9.85
CA ILE A 349 13.71 5.96 10.41
C ILE A 349 14.40 4.61 10.31
N VAL A 350 15.67 4.62 9.95
CA VAL A 350 16.57 3.47 10.06
C VAL A 350 17.36 3.66 11.35
N LEU A 351 17.36 2.66 12.20
CA LEU A 351 18.05 2.73 13.49
C LEU A 351 19.48 2.17 13.39
N ASN A 352 20.34 2.69 14.24
CA ASN A 352 21.73 2.26 14.36
C ASN A 352 21.82 1.08 15.35
N CYS A 353 21.20 -0.03 14.99
CA CYS A 353 21.22 -1.28 15.74
C CYS A 353 21.20 -2.47 14.78
N ASP A 354 21.48 -3.68 15.30
CA ASP A 354 21.36 -4.90 14.53
C ASP A 354 19.93 -5.13 14.02
N VAL A 355 19.81 -5.77 12.86
CA VAL A 355 18.49 -6.03 12.22
C VAL A 355 17.61 -6.97 13.03
N ASN A 356 18.20 -7.81 13.90
CA ASN A 356 17.48 -8.72 14.79
C ASN A 356 17.28 -8.16 16.19
N SER A 357 17.64 -6.88 16.42
CA SER A 357 17.54 -6.23 17.73
C SER A 357 16.10 -5.99 18.15
N GLU A 358 15.82 -6.14 19.45
CA GLU A 358 14.55 -5.76 20.07
C GLU A 358 14.38 -4.23 20.23
N ILE A 359 15.42 -3.44 19.94
CA ILE A 359 15.39 -1.98 20.10
C ILE A 359 14.22 -1.33 19.34
N PRO A 360 13.94 -1.63 18.06
CA PRO A 360 12.82 -1.02 17.33
C PRO A 360 11.46 -1.32 17.99
N TRP A 361 11.29 -2.52 18.52
CA TRP A 361 10.09 -2.92 19.24
C TRP A 361 9.94 -2.14 20.55
N ASN A 362 11.00 -2.05 21.35
CA ASN A 362 11.02 -1.32 22.62
C ASN A 362 10.79 0.19 22.42
N ILE A 363 11.30 0.79 21.34
CA ILE A 363 11.00 2.17 20.96
C ILE A 363 9.50 2.31 20.65
N CYS A 364 8.90 1.39 19.91
CA CYS A 364 7.47 1.44 19.60
C CYS A 364 6.59 1.25 20.86
N LEU A 365 7.01 0.42 21.81
CA LEU A 365 6.35 0.32 23.12
C LEU A 365 6.41 1.65 23.91
N ARG A 366 7.57 2.30 23.90
CA ARG A 366 7.73 3.62 24.54
C ARG A 366 6.91 4.70 23.82
N MET A 367 6.82 4.69 22.48
CA MET A 367 5.92 5.57 21.72
C MET A 367 4.46 5.35 22.12
N ARG A 368 4.00 4.08 22.21
CA ARG A 368 2.66 3.72 22.69
C ARG A 368 2.41 4.33 24.09
N ASP A 369 3.36 4.19 25.00
CA ASP A 369 3.21 4.70 26.36
C ASP A 369 3.12 6.23 26.39
N ASN A 370 3.79 6.91 25.47
CA ASN A 370 3.72 8.37 25.26
C ASN A 370 2.54 8.82 24.36
N GLY A 371 1.67 7.91 23.88
CA GLY A 371 0.45 8.27 23.14
C GLY A 371 0.59 8.31 21.62
N LEU A 372 1.48 7.49 21.03
CA LEU A 372 1.65 7.34 19.58
C LEU A 372 1.82 5.87 19.25
N LEU A 373 1.10 5.39 18.22
CA LEU A 373 1.21 4.02 17.71
C LEU A 373 1.96 4.01 16.38
N ALA A 374 3.14 3.40 16.38
CA ALA A 374 3.92 3.05 15.21
C ALA A 374 4.39 1.61 15.34
N LYS A 375 4.89 1.01 14.28
CA LYS A 375 5.33 -0.39 14.30
C LYS A 375 6.67 -0.56 13.59
N PRO A 376 7.57 -1.44 14.09
CA PRO A 376 8.77 -1.82 13.37
C PRO A 376 8.43 -2.46 12.02
N THR A 377 9.30 -2.30 11.06
CA THR A 377 9.23 -2.94 9.74
C THR A 377 10.63 -3.35 9.28
N GLN A 378 10.76 -4.56 8.77
CA GLN A 378 12.02 -5.08 8.20
C GLN A 378 13.26 -4.80 9.10
N GLY A 379 13.29 -5.42 10.27
CA GLY A 379 14.42 -5.37 11.19
C GLY A 379 14.56 -4.03 11.92
N ASN A 380 15.63 -3.28 11.66
CA ASN A 380 15.99 -2.06 12.39
C ASN A 380 15.30 -0.78 11.90
N LYS A 381 14.08 -0.87 11.39
CA LYS A 381 13.35 0.29 10.86
C LYS A 381 12.03 0.49 11.55
N ILE A 382 11.60 1.77 11.70
CA ILE A 382 10.26 2.12 12.18
C ILE A 382 9.60 2.97 11.11
N ARG A 383 8.42 2.54 10.64
CA ARG A 383 7.64 3.25 9.63
C ARG A 383 6.67 4.21 10.30
N PHE A 384 6.51 5.39 9.67
CA PHE A 384 5.59 6.44 10.06
C PHE A 384 4.71 6.83 8.88
N ALA A 385 3.42 6.52 8.98
CA ALA A 385 2.43 6.82 7.94
C ALA A 385 1.11 7.29 8.59
N PRO A 386 1.05 8.51 9.16
CA PRO A 386 -0.17 9.02 9.78
C PRO A 386 -1.27 9.25 8.72
N PRO A 387 -2.57 9.34 9.11
CA PRO A 387 -3.62 9.80 8.20
C PRO A 387 -3.28 11.18 7.63
N LEU A 388 -3.55 11.39 6.32
CA LEU A 388 -3.17 12.63 5.60
C LEU A 388 -3.94 13.87 6.05
N VAL A 389 -4.99 13.67 6.83
CA VAL A 389 -5.76 14.77 7.45
C VAL A 389 -5.06 15.37 8.68
N ILE A 390 -3.87 14.89 9.04
CA ILE A 390 -3.06 15.44 10.13
C ILE A 390 -2.80 16.93 9.90
N THR A 391 -2.94 17.72 10.96
CA THR A 391 -2.57 19.15 10.92
C THR A 391 -1.10 19.36 11.28
N GLU A 392 -0.52 20.48 10.89
CA GLU A 392 0.87 20.81 11.21
C GLU A 392 1.11 20.85 12.73
N LYS A 393 0.17 21.41 13.52
CA LYS A 393 0.22 21.40 14.98
C LYS A 393 0.23 19.98 15.55
N GLN A 394 -0.58 19.08 15.00
CA GLN A 394 -0.62 17.67 15.40
C GLN A 394 0.68 16.95 15.02
N LEU A 395 1.25 17.27 13.85
CA LEU A 395 2.53 16.74 13.40
C LEU A 395 3.65 17.11 14.36
N PHE A 396 3.78 18.39 14.73
CA PHE A 396 4.79 18.82 15.71
C PHE A 396 4.57 18.18 17.10
N SER A 397 3.32 18.02 17.53
CA SER A 397 3.03 17.32 18.78
C SER A 397 3.48 15.88 18.76
N SER A 398 3.26 15.18 17.65
CA SER A 398 3.68 13.78 17.48
C SER A 398 5.20 13.64 17.31
N LEU A 399 5.88 14.58 16.63
CA LEU A 399 7.33 14.61 16.51
C LEU A 399 8.01 14.72 17.88
N LYS A 400 7.45 15.53 18.80
CA LYS A 400 7.93 15.60 20.20
C LYS A 400 7.80 14.26 20.92
N ILE A 401 6.72 13.50 20.67
CA ILE A 401 6.54 12.16 21.24
C ILE A 401 7.60 11.20 20.65
N ILE A 402 7.79 11.24 19.34
CA ILE A 402 8.78 10.39 18.65
C ILE A 402 10.18 10.64 19.22
N THR A 403 10.64 11.90 19.24
CA THR A 403 11.98 12.23 19.72
C THR A 403 12.16 11.93 21.21
N LYS A 404 11.13 12.18 22.05
CA LYS A 404 11.15 11.78 23.46
C LYS A 404 11.33 10.27 23.61
N SER A 405 10.66 9.48 22.75
CA SER A 405 10.69 8.03 22.83
C SER A 405 11.99 7.41 22.32
N LEU A 406 12.76 8.14 21.52
CA LEU A 406 14.06 7.75 20.99
C LEU A 406 15.24 8.06 21.94
N LYS A 407 15.05 8.94 22.91
CA LYS A 407 16.12 9.29 23.88
C LYS A 407 16.51 8.09 24.72
N ASN A 408 17.82 7.97 24.98
CA ASN A 408 18.42 6.92 25.84
C ASN A 408 18.25 5.48 25.27
N PHE A 409 18.29 5.34 23.95
CA PHE A 409 18.52 4.09 23.25
C PHE A 409 19.90 4.10 22.59
#